data_4aa1dda2e96d56efd10365a782e88e6c
#
_entry.id   4aa1dda2e96d56efd10365a782e88e6c
#
_cell.length_a   1.000
_cell.length_b   1.000
_cell.length_c   1.000
_cell.angle_alpha   90.00
_cell.angle_beta   90.00
_cell.angle_gamma   90.00
#
_symmetry.space_group_name_H-M   'P 1'
#
loop_
_entity.id
_entity.type
_entity.pdbx_description
1 polymer ?
#
loop_
_entity_poly.entity_id
_entity_poly.type
_entity_poly.pdbx_seq_one_letter_code
_entity_poly.pdbx_strand_id
1 'polypeptide(L)'
;MRLTEARQGVRMLKFMDVFGRWDSAELNQVEAAELLGVGERTFRRWCRRYEEEGEAGLLDRRLGKPSARRVPAGEVEEVERLYRERYEGFTAKHFHEHLVQSHSFRWGYSWTKTYLQNRGYLQKAPRRGAHRRKRPRKPLPGMMLHQDGSRHGWIPAFDRALDLIITLDDATNEIYSAFLVEEEGTFSSFRGLAKVFAVWGLPLSLYSDRGSHYFFTPKAGEKVDPRALTQVGRGLAQLGIEHIAAYSPQARGRCERMFRTLQDRLPKELALAGIADMEAANRFIADVFLPAYNARFAVTAAEPGSAFVPVGLTQWQDVLCVQEERVVGNDNTVAFQGLRLQIPPSRLRPHFVKAKVRVHQYYDGTHAIFHGPQCLARYNANGRVIEETVKWAA
;
A
#
# COMPACT_ATOMS: atom_id res chain seq x y z
N MET A 1 -21.00 -13.42 -38.86
CA MET A 1 -20.13 -14.59 -39.10
C MET A 1 -18.86 -14.44 -38.27
N ARG A 2 -18.50 -15.40 -37.42
CA ARG A 2 -17.30 -15.34 -36.60
C ARG A 2 -16.05 -15.46 -37.47
N LEU A 3 -14.98 -14.73 -37.19
CA LEU A 3 -13.72 -14.78 -37.97
C LEU A 3 -13.18 -16.21 -38.18
N THR A 4 -13.45 -17.10 -37.23
CA THR A 4 -13.07 -18.53 -37.27
C THR A 4 -13.90 -19.30 -38.30
N GLU A 5 -15.17 -19.00 -38.44
CA GLU A 5 -16.07 -19.65 -39.45
C GLU A 5 -15.70 -19.18 -40.85
N ALA A 6 -15.40 -17.88 -41.04
CA ALA A 6 -14.92 -17.39 -42.33
C ALA A 6 -13.60 -18.01 -42.75
N ARG A 7 -12.63 -18.14 -41.83
CA ARG A 7 -11.34 -18.78 -42.09
C ARG A 7 -11.50 -20.27 -42.42
N GLN A 8 -12.48 -20.94 -41.79
CA GLN A 8 -12.78 -22.35 -42.11
C GLN A 8 -13.36 -22.48 -43.49
N GLY A 9 -14.31 -21.62 -43.88
CA GLY A 9 -14.87 -21.62 -45.24
C GLY A 9 -13.78 -21.46 -46.30
N VAL A 10 -12.89 -20.47 -46.12
CA VAL A 10 -11.75 -20.28 -47.05
C VAL A 10 -10.84 -21.51 -47.13
N ARG A 11 -10.56 -22.17 -46.00
CA ARG A 11 -9.74 -23.38 -45.96
C ARG A 11 -10.43 -24.54 -46.69
N MET A 12 -11.74 -24.69 -46.54
CA MET A 12 -12.53 -25.72 -47.25
C MET A 12 -12.50 -25.52 -48.75
N LEU A 13 -12.78 -24.29 -49.22
CA LEU A 13 -12.73 -23.97 -50.64
C LEU A 13 -11.34 -24.26 -51.24
N LYS A 14 -10.28 -23.89 -50.55
CA LYS A 14 -8.92 -24.16 -50.96
C LYS A 14 -8.60 -25.65 -51.00
N PHE A 15 -9.11 -26.43 -50.03
CA PHE A 15 -8.98 -27.88 -50.04
C PHE A 15 -9.69 -28.50 -51.22
N MET A 16 -10.93 -28.10 -51.51
CA MET A 16 -11.73 -28.66 -52.62
C MET A 16 -11.08 -28.42 -53.97
N ASP A 17 -10.52 -27.25 -54.21
CA ASP A 17 -9.76 -26.91 -55.42
C ASP A 17 -8.51 -27.84 -55.56
N VAL A 18 -7.71 -27.93 -54.51
CA VAL A 18 -6.49 -28.75 -54.51
C VAL A 18 -6.81 -30.24 -54.60
N PHE A 19 -7.89 -30.67 -53.92
CA PHE A 19 -8.35 -32.06 -53.98
C PHE A 19 -8.79 -32.46 -55.40
N GLY A 20 -9.56 -31.62 -56.11
CA GLY A 20 -9.99 -31.88 -57.49
C GLY A 20 -8.79 -31.98 -58.43
N ARG A 21 -7.77 -31.17 -58.29
CA ARG A 21 -6.52 -31.23 -59.08
C ARG A 21 -5.65 -32.44 -58.74
N TRP A 22 -5.66 -32.90 -57.49
CA TRP A 22 -5.00 -34.15 -57.11
C TRP A 22 -5.75 -35.37 -57.63
N ASP A 23 -7.06 -35.40 -57.54
CA ASP A 23 -7.92 -36.50 -58.00
C ASP A 23 -7.82 -36.65 -59.50
N SER A 24 -7.72 -35.59 -60.26
CA SER A 24 -7.48 -35.58 -61.71
C SER A 24 -6.02 -35.90 -62.14
N ALA A 25 -5.15 -36.22 -61.15
CA ALA A 25 -3.71 -36.50 -61.38
C ALA A 25 -2.89 -35.29 -61.88
N GLU A 26 -3.43 -34.07 -61.76
CA GLU A 26 -2.72 -32.83 -62.10
C GLU A 26 -1.64 -32.52 -61.07
N LEU A 27 -1.87 -32.87 -59.80
CA LEU A 27 -0.93 -32.69 -58.69
C LEU A 27 -0.61 -34.05 -58.06
N ASN A 28 0.64 -34.23 -57.64
CA ASN A 28 0.96 -35.33 -56.76
C ASN A 28 0.64 -34.99 -55.29
N GLN A 29 0.69 -35.98 -54.39
CA GLN A 29 0.32 -35.83 -52.99
C GLN A 29 1.20 -34.81 -52.25
N VAL A 30 2.50 -34.73 -52.56
CA VAL A 30 3.44 -33.79 -51.92
C VAL A 30 3.08 -32.36 -52.31
N GLU A 31 2.87 -32.14 -53.63
CA GLU A 31 2.49 -30.79 -54.16
C GLU A 31 1.17 -30.32 -53.60
N ALA A 32 0.17 -31.23 -53.51
CA ALA A 32 -1.14 -30.91 -52.92
C ALA A 32 -1.02 -30.50 -51.42
N ALA A 33 -0.20 -31.23 -50.68
CA ALA A 33 0.07 -30.90 -49.25
C ALA A 33 0.78 -29.55 -49.10
N GLU A 34 1.78 -29.25 -49.93
CA GLU A 34 2.50 -27.98 -49.94
C GLU A 34 1.60 -26.80 -50.29
N LEU A 35 0.76 -26.92 -51.31
CA LEU A 35 -0.22 -25.91 -51.72
C LEU A 35 -1.19 -25.54 -50.59
N LEU A 36 -1.57 -26.54 -49.77
CA LEU A 36 -2.43 -26.36 -48.61
C LEU A 36 -1.66 -25.87 -47.34
N GLY A 37 -0.31 -25.89 -47.39
CA GLY A 37 0.52 -25.57 -46.24
C GLY A 37 0.39 -26.57 -45.09
N VAL A 38 0.23 -27.86 -45.41
CA VAL A 38 0.06 -28.97 -44.45
C VAL A 38 1.04 -30.11 -44.77
N GLY A 39 1.29 -30.98 -43.81
CA GLY A 39 2.05 -32.20 -44.08
C GLY A 39 1.20 -33.24 -44.80
N GLU A 40 1.81 -34.12 -45.63
CA GLU A 40 1.19 -35.18 -46.43
C GLU A 40 0.23 -36.09 -45.60
N ARG A 41 0.63 -36.43 -44.36
CA ARG A 41 -0.22 -37.17 -43.43
C ARG A 41 -1.55 -36.46 -43.14
N THR A 42 -1.49 -35.13 -43.04
CA THR A 42 -2.70 -34.31 -42.79
C THR A 42 -3.56 -34.24 -44.04
N PHE A 43 -2.94 -34.09 -45.22
CA PHE A 43 -3.64 -34.11 -46.49
C PHE A 43 -4.37 -35.42 -46.68
N ARG A 44 -3.70 -36.60 -46.60
CA ARG A 44 -4.32 -37.91 -46.68
C ARG A 44 -5.51 -38.11 -45.73
N ARG A 45 -5.36 -37.61 -44.49
CA ARG A 45 -6.44 -37.66 -43.50
C ARG A 45 -7.63 -36.79 -43.91
N TRP A 46 -7.39 -35.65 -44.55
CA TRP A 46 -8.45 -34.77 -45.02
C TRP A 46 -9.16 -35.39 -46.25
N CYS A 47 -8.42 -35.97 -47.20
CA CYS A 47 -8.99 -36.67 -48.32
C CYS A 47 -9.94 -37.81 -47.86
N ARG A 48 -9.45 -38.70 -47.00
CA ARG A 48 -10.29 -39.80 -46.47
C ARG A 48 -11.55 -39.25 -45.77
N ARG A 49 -11.46 -38.20 -45.00
CA ARG A 49 -12.62 -37.61 -44.31
C ARG A 49 -13.59 -36.94 -45.28
N TYR A 50 -13.07 -36.39 -46.35
CA TYR A 50 -13.90 -35.83 -47.41
C TYR A 50 -14.61 -36.90 -48.21
N GLU A 51 -13.95 -37.98 -48.52
CA GLU A 51 -14.52 -39.18 -49.20
C GLU A 51 -15.61 -39.86 -48.35
N GLU A 52 -15.40 -39.95 -47.04
CA GLU A 52 -16.33 -40.60 -46.10
C GLU A 52 -17.54 -39.70 -45.74
N GLU A 53 -17.33 -38.40 -45.50
CA GLU A 53 -18.33 -37.51 -44.90
C GLU A 53 -18.62 -36.25 -45.77
N GLY A 54 -18.02 -36.13 -46.94
CA GLY A 54 -18.13 -34.93 -47.78
C GLY A 54 -17.56 -33.67 -47.12
N GLU A 55 -18.13 -32.52 -47.41
CA GLU A 55 -17.73 -31.23 -46.83
C GLU A 55 -17.81 -31.23 -45.30
N ALA A 56 -18.75 -31.97 -44.72
CA ALA A 56 -18.91 -32.08 -43.27
C ALA A 56 -17.66 -32.69 -42.60
N GLY A 57 -16.95 -33.59 -43.32
CA GLY A 57 -15.70 -34.20 -42.88
C GLY A 57 -14.54 -33.18 -42.70
N LEU A 58 -14.58 -32.06 -43.40
CA LEU A 58 -13.58 -31.01 -43.35
C LEU A 58 -13.84 -29.99 -42.24
N LEU A 59 -15.02 -30.03 -41.61
CA LEU A 59 -15.35 -29.11 -40.51
C LEU A 59 -14.46 -29.38 -39.30
N ASP A 60 -14.04 -28.28 -38.62
CA ASP A 60 -13.34 -28.42 -37.36
C ASP A 60 -14.32 -28.85 -36.25
N ARG A 61 -14.26 -30.12 -35.89
CA ARG A 61 -15.14 -30.75 -34.88
C ARG A 61 -15.05 -30.13 -33.49
N ARG A 62 -14.10 -29.18 -33.28
CA ARG A 62 -13.97 -28.39 -32.03
C ARG A 62 -14.86 -27.15 -32.04
N LEU A 63 -15.27 -26.71 -33.24
CA LEU A 63 -16.18 -25.55 -33.35
C LEU A 63 -17.55 -25.92 -32.79
N GLY A 64 -18.08 -25.04 -31.94
CA GLY A 64 -19.36 -25.24 -31.26
C GLY A 64 -19.34 -26.14 -30.04
N LYS A 65 -18.25 -26.90 -29.79
CA LYS A 65 -18.14 -27.65 -28.53
C LYS A 65 -17.69 -26.75 -27.40
N PRO A 66 -18.38 -26.79 -26.24
CA PRO A 66 -17.92 -26.06 -25.06
C PRO A 66 -16.56 -26.61 -24.62
N SER A 67 -15.61 -25.72 -24.33
CA SER A 67 -14.32 -26.10 -23.77
C SER A 67 -14.50 -26.83 -22.45
N ALA A 68 -13.77 -27.92 -22.21
CA ALA A 68 -13.71 -28.60 -20.91
C ALA A 68 -13.16 -27.69 -19.78
N ARG A 69 -12.51 -26.60 -20.16
CA ARG A 69 -12.02 -25.55 -19.25
C ARG A 69 -13.02 -24.41 -19.09
N ARG A 70 -14.26 -24.56 -19.51
CA ARG A 70 -15.30 -23.54 -19.33
C ARG A 70 -15.75 -23.54 -17.86
N VAL A 71 -15.84 -22.33 -17.27
CA VAL A 71 -16.41 -22.17 -15.93
C VAL A 71 -17.88 -22.62 -15.96
N PRO A 72 -18.32 -23.47 -15.02
CA PRO A 72 -19.72 -23.92 -14.92
C PRO A 72 -20.68 -22.75 -14.79
N ALA A 73 -21.89 -22.88 -15.33
CA ALA A 73 -22.88 -21.80 -15.35
C ALA A 73 -23.22 -21.30 -13.92
N GLY A 74 -23.43 -22.22 -12.98
CA GLY A 74 -23.74 -21.87 -11.59
C GLY A 74 -22.60 -21.08 -10.92
N GLU A 75 -21.32 -21.40 -11.19
CA GLU A 75 -20.20 -20.62 -10.67
C GLU A 75 -20.15 -19.22 -11.31
N VAL A 76 -20.53 -19.08 -12.57
CA VAL A 76 -20.61 -17.77 -13.26
C VAL A 76 -21.70 -16.89 -12.63
N GLU A 77 -22.88 -17.46 -12.37
CA GLU A 77 -24.00 -16.77 -11.74
C GLU A 77 -23.64 -16.33 -10.32
N GLU A 78 -22.98 -17.20 -9.57
CA GLU A 78 -22.52 -16.88 -8.21
C GLU A 78 -21.48 -15.74 -8.20
N VAL A 79 -20.51 -15.75 -9.12
CA VAL A 79 -19.53 -14.66 -9.27
C VAL A 79 -20.23 -13.33 -9.59
N GLU A 80 -21.24 -13.36 -10.45
CA GLU A 80 -22.00 -12.17 -10.82
C GLU A 80 -22.81 -11.64 -9.63
N ARG A 81 -23.49 -12.53 -8.91
CA ARG A 81 -24.25 -12.20 -7.69
C ARG A 81 -23.35 -11.57 -6.64
N LEU A 82 -22.22 -12.23 -6.31
CA LEU A 82 -21.25 -11.71 -5.34
C LEU A 82 -20.72 -10.33 -5.71
N TYR A 83 -20.39 -10.13 -6.99
CA TYR A 83 -19.89 -8.82 -7.43
C TYR A 83 -20.92 -7.72 -7.21
N ARG A 84 -22.17 -7.95 -7.60
CA ARG A 84 -23.24 -6.95 -7.51
C ARG A 84 -23.70 -6.66 -6.09
N GLU A 85 -23.81 -7.71 -5.24
CA GLU A 85 -24.38 -7.58 -3.91
C GLU A 85 -23.34 -7.17 -2.84
N ARG A 86 -22.10 -7.58 -3.02
CA ARG A 86 -21.10 -7.44 -1.94
C ARG A 86 -19.81 -6.72 -2.38
N TYR A 87 -19.41 -6.85 -3.64
CA TYR A 87 -18.11 -6.37 -4.11
C TYR A 87 -18.23 -5.32 -5.23
N GLU A 88 -19.34 -4.60 -5.29
CA GLU A 88 -19.54 -3.54 -6.24
C GLU A 88 -18.44 -2.46 -6.10
N GLY A 89 -17.92 -1.98 -7.23
CA GLY A 89 -16.82 -1.00 -7.26
C GLY A 89 -15.42 -1.56 -7.00
N PHE A 90 -15.29 -2.86 -6.67
CA PHE A 90 -13.96 -3.49 -6.55
C PHE A 90 -13.28 -3.59 -7.91
N THR A 91 -11.95 -3.39 -7.94
CA THR A 91 -11.18 -3.73 -9.14
C THR A 91 -11.19 -5.24 -9.37
N ALA A 92 -11.06 -5.67 -10.63
CA ALA A 92 -11.05 -7.10 -10.97
C ALA A 92 -10.02 -7.90 -10.15
N LYS A 93 -8.88 -7.27 -9.81
CA LYS A 93 -7.82 -7.96 -9.06
C LYS A 93 -8.20 -8.12 -7.59
N HIS A 94 -8.75 -7.08 -6.98
CA HIS A 94 -9.17 -7.09 -5.59
C HIS A 94 -10.33 -8.06 -5.38
N PHE A 95 -11.34 -8.01 -6.25
CA PHE A 95 -12.45 -8.95 -6.22
C PHE A 95 -12.00 -10.42 -6.41
N HIS A 96 -11.12 -10.67 -7.38
CA HIS A 96 -10.61 -12.02 -7.61
C HIS A 96 -9.90 -12.60 -6.37
N GLU A 97 -9.22 -11.78 -5.59
CA GLU A 97 -8.59 -12.19 -4.34
C GLU A 97 -9.61 -12.67 -3.33
N HIS A 98 -10.69 -11.91 -3.14
CA HIS A 98 -11.80 -12.34 -2.27
C HIS A 98 -12.47 -13.61 -2.79
N LEU A 99 -12.67 -13.75 -4.10
CA LEU A 99 -13.21 -14.99 -4.68
C LEU A 99 -12.37 -16.21 -4.31
N VAL A 100 -11.04 -16.10 -4.40
CA VAL A 100 -10.13 -17.22 -4.08
C VAL A 100 -10.07 -17.46 -2.58
N GLN A 101 -9.98 -16.43 -1.76
CA GLN A 101 -9.76 -16.55 -0.32
C GLN A 101 -11.03 -16.93 0.44
N SER A 102 -12.18 -16.36 0.06
CA SER A 102 -13.42 -16.45 0.84
C SER A 102 -14.52 -17.28 0.17
N HIS A 103 -14.43 -17.54 -1.15
CA HIS A 103 -15.48 -18.22 -1.92
C HIS A 103 -15.01 -19.46 -2.65
N SER A 104 -13.83 -20.00 -2.31
CA SER A 104 -13.26 -21.24 -2.88
C SER A 104 -13.17 -21.24 -4.42
N PHE A 105 -13.06 -20.07 -5.05
CA PHE A 105 -13.02 -19.90 -6.49
C PHE A 105 -11.64 -20.31 -7.05
N ARG A 106 -11.64 -21.29 -7.95
CA ARG A 106 -10.40 -21.92 -8.48
C ARG A 106 -9.95 -21.42 -9.84
N TRP A 107 -10.73 -20.58 -10.49
CA TRP A 107 -10.42 -20.11 -11.84
C TRP A 107 -9.46 -18.91 -11.82
N GLY A 108 -8.73 -18.73 -12.93
CA GLY A 108 -7.67 -17.72 -12.97
C GLY A 108 -8.17 -16.27 -13.06
N TYR A 109 -7.35 -15.34 -12.60
CA TYR A 109 -7.60 -13.90 -12.64
C TYR A 109 -8.01 -13.38 -14.03
N SER A 110 -7.38 -13.90 -15.10
CA SER A 110 -7.69 -13.48 -16.47
C SER A 110 -9.15 -13.74 -16.85
N TRP A 111 -9.72 -14.83 -16.35
CA TRP A 111 -11.14 -15.13 -16.54
C TRP A 111 -12.01 -14.11 -15.81
N THR A 112 -11.79 -13.89 -14.52
CA THR A 112 -12.55 -12.91 -13.71
C THR A 112 -12.52 -11.53 -14.36
N LYS A 113 -11.32 -11.05 -14.73
CA LYS A 113 -11.16 -9.76 -15.40
C LYS A 113 -11.96 -9.68 -16.71
N THR A 114 -11.82 -10.69 -17.58
CA THR A 114 -12.49 -10.69 -18.89
C THR A 114 -14.00 -10.78 -18.73
N TYR A 115 -14.47 -11.58 -17.77
CA TYR A 115 -15.88 -11.71 -17.46
C TYR A 115 -16.49 -10.37 -17.05
N LEU A 116 -15.93 -9.71 -16.04
CA LEU A 116 -16.41 -8.43 -15.56
C LEU A 116 -16.38 -7.33 -16.64
N GLN A 117 -15.34 -7.33 -17.49
CA GLN A 117 -15.25 -6.40 -18.62
C GLN A 117 -16.29 -6.67 -19.70
N ASN A 118 -16.56 -7.95 -20.02
CA ASN A 118 -17.57 -8.33 -21.03
C ASN A 118 -18.99 -8.04 -20.54
N ARG A 119 -19.24 -8.11 -19.24
CA ARG A 119 -20.51 -7.76 -18.62
C ARG A 119 -20.70 -6.24 -18.44
N GLY A 120 -19.68 -5.43 -18.71
CA GLY A 120 -19.73 -3.96 -18.56
C GLY A 120 -19.54 -3.47 -17.13
N TYR A 121 -19.28 -4.34 -16.15
CA TYR A 121 -19.01 -3.92 -14.76
C TYR A 121 -17.70 -3.16 -14.60
N LEU A 122 -16.71 -3.44 -15.46
CA LEU A 122 -15.42 -2.77 -15.43
C LEU A 122 -15.01 -2.31 -16.84
N GLN A 123 -14.50 -1.08 -16.90
CA GLN A 123 -13.92 -0.56 -18.13
C GLN A 123 -12.50 -1.09 -18.35
N LYS A 124 -12.11 -1.21 -19.62
CA LYS A 124 -10.72 -1.54 -19.97
C LYS A 124 -9.84 -0.34 -19.65
N ALA A 125 -8.79 -0.56 -18.88
CA ALA A 125 -7.81 0.48 -18.62
C ALA A 125 -7.17 0.95 -19.94
N PRO A 126 -6.93 2.27 -20.12
CA PRO A 126 -6.20 2.79 -21.28
C PRO A 126 -4.79 2.19 -21.34
N ARG A 127 -4.24 2.12 -22.55
CA ARG A 127 -2.85 1.69 -22.74
C ARG A 127 -1.91 2.65 -22.01
N ARG A 128 -0.99 2.11 -21.22
CA ARG A 128 0.01 2.92 -20.55
C ARG A 128 0.96 3.52 -21.58
N GLY A 129 1.33 4.80 -21.40
CA GLY A 129 2.37 5.45 -22.18
C GLY A 129 3.78 4.88 -21.94
N ALA A 130 4.79 5.51 -22.55
CA ALA A 130 6.18 5.09 -22.48
C ALA A 130 6.66 4.85 -21.03
N HIS A 131 7.53 3.86 -20.87
CA HIS A 131 8.08 3.45 -19.59
C HIS A 131 8.93 4.57 -18.97
N ARG A 132 8.58 5.06 -17.78
CA ARG A 132 9.37 6.05 -17.04
C ARG A 132 10.51 5.34 -16.28
N ARG A 133 11.68 6.01 -16.24
CA ARG A 133 12.84 5.53 -15.46
C ARG A 133 12.46 5.41 -13.98
N LYS A 134 12.73 4.27 -13.37
CA LYS A 134 12.49 4.02 -11.95
C LYS A 134 13.75 4.38 -11.16
N ARG A 135 13.60 5.07 -10.02
CA ARG A 135 14.69 5.23 -9.06
C ARG A 135 15.00 3.86 -8.42
N PRO A 136 16.28 3.46 -8.33
CA PRO A 136 16.67 2.26 -7.59
C PRO A 136 16.16 2.31 -6.13
N ARG A 137 15.90 1.15 -5.54
CA ARG A 137 15.59 1.02 -4.12
C ARG A 137 16.88 1.09 -3.30
N LYS A 138 16.77 1.43 -2.02
CA LYS A 138 17.86 1.17 -1.07
C LYS A 138 18.05 -0.34 -0.93
N PRO A 139 19.29 -0.83 -0.76
CA PRO A 139 19.54 -2.27 -0.71
C PRO A 139 19.05 -2.95 0.56
N LEU A 140 19.07 -2.26 1.71
CA LEU A 140 18.73 -2.80 3.03
C LEU A 140 17.52 -2.10 3.65
N PRO A 141 16.65 -2.84 4.38
CA PRO A 141 15.62 -2.26 5.23
C PRO A 141 16.22 -1.31 6.26
N GLY A 142 15.52 -0.22 6.57
CA GLY A 142 15.98 0.78 7.54
C GLY A 142 16.98 1.81 7.00
N MET A 143 17.53 1.63 5.79
CA MET A 143 18.39 2.66 5.20
C MET A 143 17.64 3.95 4.89
N MET A 144 16.40 3.85 4.49
CA MET A 144 15.55 5.01 4.25
C MET A 144 14.08 4.63 4.44
N LEU A 145 13.42 5.35 5.32
CA LEU A 145 11.97 5.31 5.45
C LEU A 145 11.33 6.47 4.70
N HIS A 146 10.12 6.26 4.24
CA HIS A 146 9.24 7.32 3.75
C HIS A 146 8.11 7.50 4.74
N GLN A 147 7.82 8.74 5.13
CA GLN A 147 6.61 9.08 5.87
C GLN A 147 5.81 10.09 5.08
N ASP A 148 4.52 9.86 4.97
CA ASP A 148 3.62 10.69 4.16
C ASP A 148 2.19 10.50 4.63
N GLY A 149 1.36 11.53 4.47
CA GLY A 149 -0.07 11.52 4.75
C GLY A 149 -0.91 11.58 3.48
N SER A 150 -2.15 11.11 3.55
CA SER A 150 -3.09 11.22 2.45
C SER A 150 -4.50 11.46 2.97
N ARG A 151 -5.08 12.60 2.58
CA ARG A 151 -6.46 12.97 2.89
C ARG A 151 -7.42 12.29 1.93
N HIS A 152 -8.39 11.54 2.49
CA HIS A 152 -9.38 10.81 1.70
C HIS A 152 -10.59 10.43 2.56
N GLY A 153 -11.72 10.06 1.91
CA GLY A 153 -12.86 9.40 2.56
C GLY A 153 -12.54 7.94 2.88
N TRP A 154 -11.67 7.72 3.87
CA TRP A 154 -11.16 6.39 4.20
C TRP A 154 -12.21 5.45 4.77
N ILE A 155 -13.14 5.99 5.55
CA ILE A 155 -14.24 5.24 6.15
C ILE A 155 -15.53 5.64 5.43
N PRO A 156 -16.12 4.79 4.57
CA PRO A 156 -17.29 5.16 3.77
C PRO A 156 -18.51 5.58 4.58
N ALA A 157 -18.67 5.05 5.79
CA ALA A 157 -19.76 5.40 6.72
C ALA A 157 -19.51 6.70 7.50
N PHE A 158 -18.33 7.34 7.31
CA PHE A 158 -17.92 8.55 8.03
C PHE A 158 -18.07 9.75 7.09
N ASP A 159 -18.73 10.80 7.51
CA ASP A 159 -19.12 11.93 6.66
C ASP A 159 -17.99 12.92 6.33
N ARG A 160 -16.78 12.70 6.89
CA ARG A 160 -15.63 13.57 6.68
C ARG A 160 -14.37 12.82 6.25
N ALA A 161 -13.50 13.53 5.51
CA ALA A 161 -12.20 13.02 5.13
C ALA A 161 -11.24 12.99 6.33
N LEU A 162 -10.43 11.93 6.41
CA LEU A 162 -9.37 11.74 7.39
C LEU A 162 -8.02 11.67 6.67
N ASP A 163 -6.93 11.87 7.41
CA ASP A 163 -5.59 11.66 6.92
C ASP A 163 -5.07 10.28 7.33
N LEU A 164 -4.68 9.46 6.34
CA LEU A 164 -3.98 8.21 6.58
C LEU A 164 -2.49 8.49 6.59
N ILE A 165 -1.86 8.33 7.76
CA ILE A 165 -0.42 8.46 7.92
C ILE A 165 0.23 7.10 7.73
N ILE A 166 1.22 7.02 6.86
CA ILE A 166 2.00 5.80 6.62
C ILE A 166 3.49 6.05 6.84
N THR A 167 4.18 5.04 7.36
CA THR A 167 5.64 4.98 7.36
C THR A 167 6.06 3.68 6.69
N LEU A 168 6.77 3.78 5.58
CA LEU A 168 7.14 2.63 4.75
C LEU A 168 8.64 2.58 4.50
N ASP A 169 9.16 1.39 4.27
CA ASP A 169 10.55 1.14 3.91
C ASP A 169 10.79 1.27 2.40
N ASP A 170 11.89 1.95 2.02
CA ASP A 170 12.27 2.13 0.62
C ASP A 170 12.75 0.82 -0.05
N ALA A 171 13.42 -0.04 0.69
CA ALA A 171 13.98 -1.28 0.18
C ALA A 171 12.88 -2.31 -0.13
N THR A 172 11.98 -2.49 0.81
CA THR A 172 10.99 -3.58 0.78
C THR A 172 9.59 -3.15 0.37
N ASN A 173 9.25 -1.86 0.37
CA ASN A 173 7.87 -1.34 0.32
C ASN A 173 6.98 -1.80 1.48
N GLU A 174 7.52 -2.40 2.51
CA GLU A 174 6.78 -2.78 3.69
C GLU A 174 6.31 -1.53 4.43
N ILE A 175 5.05 -1.49 4.81
CA ILE A 175 4.49 -0.42 5.64
C ILE A 175 4.68 -0.84 7.08
N TYR A 176 5.50 -0.11 7.82
CA TYR A 176 5.76 -0.39 9.24
C TYR A 176 4.73 0.23 10.17
N SER A 177 4.14 1.35 9.78
CA SER A 177 3.02 1.94 10.50
C SER A 177 2.00 2.54 9.54
N ALA A 178 0.71 2.35 9.83
CA ALA A 178 -0.40 2.99 9.16
C ALA A 178 -1.51 3.25 10.17
N PHE A 179 -2.11 4.43 10.14
CA PHE A 179 -3.26 4.79 11.00
C PHE A 179 -3.92 6.07 10.50
N LEU A 180 -5.21 6.20 10.80
CA LEU A 180 -6.02 7.37 10.52
C LEU A 180 -5.94 8.38 11.65
N VAL A 181 -5.92 9.65 11.25
CA VAL A 181 -6.03 10.83 12.13
C VAL A 181 -6.98 11.85 11.50
N GLU A 182 -7.44 12.82 12.29
CA GLU A 182 -8.26 13.91 11.76
C GLU A 182 -7.46 14.83 10.84
N GLU A 183 -6.19 15.09 11.21
CA GLU A 183 -5.28 15.96 10.47
C GLU A 183 -3.82 15.52 10.66
N GLU A 184 -3.06 15.55 9.56
CA GLU A 184 -1.62 15.30 9.56
C GLU A 184 -0.88 16.44 10.28
N GLY A 185 0.16 16.10 11.07
CA GLY A 185 0.99 17.09 11.75
C GLY A 185 2.12 16.47 12.57
N THR A 186 2.71 17.28 13.44
CA THR A 186 3.85 16.87 14.26
C THR A 186 3.57 15.63 15.11
N PHE A 187 2.42 15.58 15.78
CA PHE A 187 2.08 14.45 16.66
C PHE A 187 1.81 13.16 15.91
N SER A 188 1.13 13.23 14.77
CA SER A 188 0.91 12.04 13.93
C SER A 188 2.23 11.53 13.35
N SER A 189 3.16 12.42 12.98
CA SER A 189 4.49 12.04 12.53
C SER A 189 5.28 11.33 13.64
N PHE A 190 5.29 11.87 14.85
CA PHE A 190 5.94 11.23 15.99
C PHE A 190 5.31 9.89 16.35
N ARG A 191 3.97 9.79 16.33
CA ARG A 191 3.27 8.53 16.57
C ARG A 191 3.67 7.46 15.55
N GLY A 192 3.79 7.82 14.28
CA GLY A 192 4.22 6.91 13.21
C GLY A 192 5.65 6.41 13.42
N LEU A 193 6.57 7.32 13.72
CA LEU A 193 7.96 6.99 14.01
C LEU A 193 8.11 6.15 15.29
N ALA A 194 7.37 6.50 16.35
CA ALA A 194 7.39 5.76 17.60
C ALA A 194 7.01 4.28 17.42
N LYS A 195 5.99 4.00 16.60
CA LYS A 195 5.61 2.63 16.26
C LYS A 195 6.74 1.86 15.57
N VAL A 196 7.48 2.52 14.68
CA VAL A 196 8.61 1.92 13.99
C VAL A 196 9.78 1.68 14.95
N PHE A 197 10.16 2.70 15.74
CA PHE A 197 11.32 2.62 16.63
C PHE A 197 11.14 1.56 17.72
N ALA A 198 9.92 1.39 18.21
CA ALA A 198 9.61 0.37 19.23
C ALA A 198 9.83 -1.07 18.75
N VAL A 199 9.70 -1.34 17.45
CA VAL A 199 9.77 -2.69 16.88
C VAL A 199 11.07 -2.92 16.14
N TRP A 200 11.50 -1.95 15.33
CA TRP A 200 12.59 -2.12 14.37
C TRP A 200 13.89 -1.40 14.79
N GLY A 201 13.80 -0.35 15.59
CA GLY A 201 14.91 0.54 15.90
C GLY A 201 14.93 1.80 15.08
N LEU A 202 16.07 2.53 15.11
CA LEU A 202 16.24 3.80 14.42
C LEU A 202 16.70 3.57 12.97
N PRO A 203 16.03 4.17 11.96
CA PRO A 203 16.48 4.12 10.57
C PRO A 203 17.65 5.09 10.36
N LEU A 204 18.40 4.93 9.26
CA LEU A 204 19.46 5.87 8.90
C LEU A 204 18.90 7.20 8.38
N SER A 205 17.81 7.16 7.63
CA SER A 205 17.20 8.39 7.08
C SER A 205 15.68 8.30 7.00
N LEU A 206 15.04 9.48 7.06
CA LEU A 206 13.62 9.69 6.80
C LEU A 206 13.46 10.61 5.60
N TYR A 207 12.66 10.17 4.63
CA TYR A 207 12.28 10.93 3.46
C TYR A 207 10.82 11.35 3.59
N SER A 208 10.56 12.65 3.60
CA SER A 208 9.20 13.22 3.70
C SER A 208 8.97 14.32 2.68
N ASP A 209 7.74 14.78 2.57
CA ASP A 209 7.44 16.00 1.84
C ASP A 209 7.98 17.24 2.60
N ARG A 210 7.69 18.44 2.06
CA ARG A 210 8.09 19.70 2.65
C ARG A 210 6.94 20.34 3.45
N GLY A 211 6.08 19.52 4.05
CA GLY A 211 5.06 20.01 4.96
C GLY A 211 5.64 20.85 6.09
N SER A 212 4.91 21.85 6.56
CA SER A 212 5.38 22.80 7.57
C SER A 212 5.78 22.16 8.91
N HIS A 213 5.24 20.99 9.22
CA HIS A 213 5.62 20.23 10.41
C HIS A 213 6.93 19.44 10.21
N TYR A 214 7.32 19.14 8.96
CA TYR A 214 8.59 18.50 8.61
C TYR A 214 9.71 19.50 8.41
N PHE A 215 9.47 20.55 7.63
CA PHE A 215 10.52 21.51 7.27
C PHE A 215 10.03 22.95 7.37
N PHE A 216 10.95 23.83 7.82
CA PHE A 216 10.72 25.25 7.69
C PHE A 216 11.14 25.73 6.30
N THR A 217 10.23 26.36 5.59
CA THR A 217 10.46 26.97 4.28
C THR A 217 10.16 28.47 4.40
N PRO A 218 11.15 29.37 4.21
CA PRO A 218 10.96 30.82 4.42
C PRO A 218 9.86 31.41 3.54
N LYS A 219 9.81 31.00 2.26
CA LYS A 219 8.77 31.40 1.32
C LYS A 219 8.31 30.21 0.47
N ALA A 220 7.06 30.24 0.04
CA ALA A 220 6.51 29.22 -0.85
C ALA A 220 7.37 29.05 -2.10
N GLY A 221 7.80 27.82 -2.38
CA GLY A 221 8.65 27.47 -3.54
C GLY A 221 10.16 27.55 -3.30
N GLU A 222 10.63 28.15 -2.22
CA GLU A 222 12.04 28.19 -1.85
C GLU A 222 12.55 26.83 -1.33
N LYS A 223 13.87 26.74 -1.13
CA LYS A 223 14.48 25.58 -0.47
C LYS A 223 14.20 25.63 1.02
N VAL A 224 14.16 24.47 1.66
CA VAL A 224 14.06 24.35 3.11
C VAL A 224 15.28 25.01 3.78
N ASP A 225 15.08 25.66 4.93
CA ASP A 225 16.17 26.19 5.74
C ASP A 225 16.70 25.08 6.66
N PRO A 226 17.93 24.59 6.48
CA PRO A 226 18.49 23.52 7.30
C PRO A 226 18.83 23.97 8.72
N ARG A 227 18.84 25.30 9.00
CA ARG A 227 19.17 25.88 10.32
C ARG A 227 17.92 26.02 11.18
N ALA A 228 16.76 26.22 10.57
CA ALA A 228 15.47 26.38 11.27
C ALA A 228 14.76 25.03 11.36
N LEU A 229 15.09 24.24 12.38
CA LEU A 229 14.50 22.94 12.59
C LEU A 229 13.07 23.04 13.15
N THR A 230 12.15 22.31 12.54
CA THR A 230 10.84 22.04 13.14
C THR A 230 10.98 21.06 14.32
N GLN A 231 9.89 20.80 15.05
CA GLN A 231 9.92 19.81 16.13
C GLN A 231 10.28 18.41 15.63
N VAL A 232 9.76 18.01 14.45
CA VAL A 232 10.12 16.74 13.82
C VAL A 232 11.60 16.74 13.41
N GLY A 233 12.05 17.79 12.72
CA GLY A 233 13.46 17.94 12.31
C GLY A 233 14.41 17.91 13.51
N ARG A 234 14.05 18.57 14.64
CA ARG A 234 14.81 18.53 15.89
C ARG A 234 14.91 17.10 16.45
N GLY A 235 13.77 16.39 16.50
CA GLY A 235 13.74 15.03 17.03
C GLY A 235 14.61 14.08 16.21
N LEU A 236 14.53 14.14 14.88
CA LEU A 236 15.34 13.33 13.98
C LEU A 236 16.84 13.65 14.12
N ALA A 237 17.20 14.94 14.16
CA ALA A 237 18.59 15.37 14.34
C ALA A 237 19.19 14.89 15.67
N GLN A 238 18.42 14.96 16.78
CA GLN A 238 18.85 14.44 18.09
C GLN A 238 19.08 12.93 18.11
N LEU A 239 18.36 12.17 17.25
CA LEU A 239 18.50 10.72 17.11
C LEU A 239 19.52 10.32 16.04
N GLY A 240 20.17 11.29 15.38
CA GLY A 240 21.14 11.03 14.32
C GLY A 240 20.52 10.51 13.02
N ILE A 241 19.22 10.73 12.83
CA ILE A 241 18.49 10.32 11.61
C ILE A 241 18.54 11.44 10.59
N GLU A 242 19.08 11.15 9.39
CA GLU A 242 19.09 12.11 8.27
C GLU A 242 17.66 12.41 7.80
N HIS A 243 17.27 13.69 7.77
CA HIS A 243 15.95 14.10 7.28
C HIS A 243 16.05 14.67 5.88
N ILE A 244 15.47 13.97 4.90
CA ILE A 244 15.59 14.26 3.47
C ILE A 244 14.28 14.85 2.94
N ALA A 245 14.35 16.07 2.39
CA ALA A 245 13.19 16.75 1.80
C ALA A 245 12.94 16.33 0.36
N ALA A 246 11.68 16.06 0.00
CA ALA A 246 11.26 15.77 -1.36
C ALA A 246 11.10 17.05 -2.19
N TYR A 247 11.95 17.27 -3.19
CA TYR A 247 11.89 18.44 -4.08
C TYR A 247 11.17 18.21 -5.41
N SER A 248 10.79 16.97 -5.72
CA SER A 248 10.11 16.68 -6.99
C SER A 248 8.97 15.67 -6.82
N PRO A 249 7.90 15.78 -7.66
CA PRO A 249 6.84 14.77 -7.69
C PRO A 249 7.36 13.36 -7.99
N GLN A 250 8.40 13.23 -8.83
CA GLN A 250 9.01 11.95 -9.17
C GLN A 250 9.65 11.27 -7.95
N ALA A 251 10.16 12.06 -7.02
CA ALA A 251 10.74 11.59 -5.77
C ALA A 251 9.69 10.94 -4.86
N ARG A 252 8.42 11.41 -4.90
CA ARG A 252 7.27 10.89 -4.15
C ARG A 252 6.53 9.74 -4.86
N GLY A 253 6.88 9.40 -6.07
CA GLY A 253 6.15 8.43 -6.92
C GLY A 253 5.97 7.03 -6.33
N ARG A 254 6.63 6.68 -5.20
CA ARG A 254 6.37 5.44 -4.44
C ARG A 254 5.18 5.62 -3.52
N CYS A 255 5.17 6.65 -2.69
CA CYS A 255 4.05 6.97 -1.81
C CYS A 255 2.78 7.20 -2.61
N GLU A 256 2.83 7.96 -3.71
CA GLU A 256 1.67 8.20 -4.59
C GLU A 256 1.06 6.91 -5.13
N ARG A 257 1.90 5.96 -5.60
CA ARG A 257 1.40 4.66 -6.09
C ARG A 257 0.84 3.80 -4.97
N MET A 258 1.45 3.86 -3.80
CA MET A 258 0.98 3.15 -2.63
C MET A 258 -0.37 3.73 -2.18
N PHE A 259 -0.49 5.04 -2.03
CA PHE A 259 -1.75 5.67 -1.66
C PHE A 259 -2.86 5.37 -2.67
N ARG A 260 -2.58 5.37 -3.97
CA ARG A 260 -3.57 4.94 -4.97
C ARG A 260 -4.08 3.51 -4.72
N THR A 261 -3.19 2.61 -4.31
CA THR A 261 -3.58 1.22 -3.98
C THR A 261 -4.36 1.16 -2.68
N LEU A 262 -3.94 1.93 -1.66
CA LEU A 262 -4.62 2.01 -0.38
C LEU A 262 -6.01 2.64 -0.53
N GLN A 263 -6.14 3.74 -1.29
CA GLN A 263 -7.40 4.40 -1.59
C GLN A 263 -8.39 3.51 -2.35
N ASP A 264 -7.89 2.62 -3.22
CA ASP A 264 -8.74 1.63 -3.89
C ASP A 264 -9.18 0.50 -2.95
N ARG A 265 -8.36 0.11 -1.97
CA ARG A 265 -8.59 -1.10 -1.17
C ARG A 265 -9.14 -0.84 0.23
N LEU A 266 -8.47 0.01 1.00
CA LEU A 266 -8.79 0.18 2.43
C LEU A 266 -10.25 0.60 2.69
N PRO A 267 -10.83 1.58 1.97
CA PRO A 267 -12.23 1.94 2.20
C PRO A 267 -13.20 0.77 1.98
N LYS A 268 -12.90 -0.07 0.99
CA LYS A 268 -13.73 -1.23 0.65
C LYS A 268 -13.62 -2.34 1.70
N GLU A 269 -12.41 -2.57 2.22
CA GLU A 269 -12.19 -3.53 3.31
C GLU A 269 -12.86 -3.08 4.61
N LEU A 270 -12.77 -1.78 4.93
CA LEU A 270 -13.47 -1.21 6.10
C LEU A 270 -15.00 -1.33 5.96
N ALA A 271 -15.53 -1.08 4.76
CA ALA A 271 -16.96 -1.26 4.48
C ALA A 271 -17.40 -2.73 4.61
N LEU A 272 -16.63 -3.67 4.07
CA LEU A 272 -16.88 -5.11 4.19
C LEU A 272 -16.88 -5.59 5.66
N ALA A 273 -16.03 -4.98 6.48
CA ALA A 273 -15.94 -5.25 7.91
C ALA A 273 -17.01 -4.50 8.75
N GLY A 274 -17.85 -3.65 8.13
CA GLY A 274 -18.87 -2.87 8.80
C GLY A 274 -18.33 -1.80 9.76
N ILE A 275 -17.12 -1.29 9.48
CA ILE A 275 -16.43 -0.33 10.35
C ILE A 275 -16.86 1.09 10.01
N ALA A 276 -17.32 1.83 11.03
CA ALA A 276 -17.90 3.16 10.90
C ALA A 276 -17.20 4.25 11.72
N ASP A 277 -16.23 3.90 12.56
CA ASP A 277 -15.50 4.86 13.41
C ASP A 277 -13.99 4.73 13.24
N MET A 278 -13.27 5.81 13.58
CA MET A 278 -11.83 5.90 13.37
C MET A 278 -11.02 4.96 14.29
N GLU A 279 -11.49 4.72 15.51
CA GLU A 279 -10.75 3.88 16.45
C GLU A 279 -10.82 2.40 16.04
N ALA A 280 -12.02 1.91 15.67
CA ALA A 280 -12.19 0.57 15.11
C ALA A 280 -11.42 0.42 13.78
N ALA A 281 -11.42 1.45 12.91
CA ALA A 281 -10.65 1.45 11.70
C ALA A 281 -9.14 1.34 11.97
N ASN A 282 -8.62 2.06 12.95
CA ASN A 282 -7.22 2.00 13.33
C ASN A 282 -6.81 0.61 13.88
N ARG A 283 -7.68 -0.04 14.66
CA ARG A 283 -7.48 -1.43 15.10
C ARG A 283 -7.46 -2.38 13.90
N PHE A 284 -8.46 -2.29 13.02
CA PHE A 284 -8.53 -3.12 11.82
C PHE A 284 -7.31 -2.94 10.90
N ILE A 285 -6.87 -1.68 10.72
CA ILE A 285 -5.66 -1.40 9.92
C ILE A 285 -4.45 -2.12 10.52
N ALA A 286 -4.25 -2.02 11.83
CA ALA A 286 -3.10 -2.61 12.49
C ALA A 286 -3.12 -4.15 12.50
N ASP A 287 -4.27 -4.73 12.83
CA ASP A 287 -4.36 -6.15 13.17
C ASP A 287 -4.69 -7.05 11.95
N VAL A 288 -5.38 -6.49 10.95
CA VAL A 288 -5.89 -7.26 9.80
C VAL A 288 -5.36 -6.75 8.48
N PHE A 289 -5.59 -5.47 8.17
CA PHE A 289 -5.32 -4.95 6.84
C PHE A 289 -3.82 -4.85 6.54
N LEU A 290 -3.03 -4.28 7.46
CA LEU A 290 -1.60 -4.04 7.25
C LEU A 290 -0.79 -5.35 7.11
N PRO A 291 -0.98 -6.37 7.96
CA PRO A 291 -0.33 -7.67 7.76
C PRO A 291 -0.65 -8.30 6.40
N ALA A 292 -1.94 -8.32 6.01
CA ALA A 292 -2.37 -8.87 4.73
C ALA A 292 -1.84 -8.05 3.53
N TYR A 293 -1.78 -6.72 3.67
CA TYR A 293 -1.22 -5.82 2.66
C TYR A 293 0.28 -6.06 2.47
N ASN A 294 1.06 -6.11 3.54
CA ASN A 294 2.50 -6.34 3.51
C ASN A 294 2.85 -7.71 2.94
N ALA A 295 2.17 -8.78 3.38
CA ALA A 295 2.36 -10.13 2.84
C ALA A 295 2.17 -10.18 1.32
N ARG A 296 1.37 -9.27 0.76
CA ARG A 296 1.08 -9.24 -0.67
C ARG A 296 1.96 -8.31 -1.49
N PHE A 297 2.28 -7.13 -0.95
CA PHE A 297 2.90 -6.03 -1.72
C PHE A 297 4.33 -5.72 -1.31
N ALA A 298 4.79 -6.21 -0.18
CA ALA A 298 6.20 -6.14 0.18
C ALA A 298 7.04 -6.98 -0.79
N VAL A 299 8.28 -6.57 -0.99
CA VAL A 299 9.24 -7.27 -1.82
C VAL A 299 10.50 -7.55 -1.01
N THR A 300 11.21 -8.59 -1.36
CA THR A 300 12.50 -8.92 -0.74
C THR A 300 13.50 -7.79 -0.98
N ALA A 301 14.26 -7.42 0.03
CA ALA A 301 15.36 -6.48 -0.08
C ALA A 301 16.46 -7.03 -1.01
N ALA A 302 17.25 -6.14 -1.61
CA ALA A 302 18.32 -6.54 -2.54
C ALA A 302 19.48 -7.25 -1.82
N GLU A 303 19.74 -6.88 -0.57
CA GLU A 303 20.79 -7.45 0.27
C GLU A 303 20.22 -8.02 1.57
N PRO A 304 20.82 -9.06 2.12
CA PRO A 304 20.42 -9.62 3.41
C PRO A 304 20.84 -8.70 4.56
N GLY A 305 20.05 -8.68 5.64
CA GLY A 305 20.30 -7.90 6.84
C GLY A 305 19.42 -6.68 6.98
N SER A 306 19.77 -5.78 7.88
CA SER A 306 19.03 -4.58 8.24
C SER A 306 19.99 -3.45 8.62
N ALA A 307 19.63 -2.24 8.23
CA ALA A 307 20.34 -1.01 8.61
C ALA A 307 19.70 -0.31 9.81
N PHE A 308 18.66 -0.87 10.42
CA PHE A 308 18.11 -0.34 11.65
C PHE A 308 19.11 -0.45 12.79
N VAL A 309 19.24 0.63 13.54
CA VAL A 309 20.09 0.68 14.74
C VAL A 309 19.22 0.38 15.97
N PRO A 310 19.56 -0.62 16.80
CA PRO A 310 18.84 -0.89 18.03
C PRO A 310 18.77 0.35 18.93
N VAL A 311 17.62 0.65 19.51
CA VAL A 311 17.45 1.84 20.35
C VAL A 311 18.19 1.77 21.69
N GLY A 312 18.54 0.57 22.16
CA GLY A 312 19.29 0.36 23.39
C GLY A 312 18.66 1.07 24.60
N LEU A 313 19.50 1.76 25.39
CA LEU A 313 19.09 2.58 26.53
C LEU A 313 18.68 4.01 26.14
N THR A 314 18.61 4.34 24.85
CA THR A 314 18.21 5.67 24.37
C THR A 314 16.77 5.95 24.76
N GLN A 315 16.55 7.04 25.47
CA GLN A 315 15.19 7.53 25.81
C GLN A 315 14.58 8.25 24.60
N TRP A 316 14.47 7.56 23.47
CA TRP A 316 13.94 8.12 22.22
C TRP A 316 12.50 8.63 22.38
N GLN A 317 11.73 8.09 23.33
CA GLN A 317 10.39 8.56 23.66
C GLN A 317 10.40 10.02 24.09
N ASP A 318 11.38 10.42 24.90
CA ASP A 318 11.52 11.81 25.37
C ASP A 318 12.08 12.75 24.28
N VAL A 319 12.50 12.20 23.14
CA VAL A 319 12.90 12.97 21.96
C VAL A 319 11.73 13.16 20.98
N LEU A 320 10.88 12.15 20.80
CA LEU A 320 9.70 12.23 19.91
C LEU A 320 8.52 12.94 20.58
N CYS A 321 8.72 14.19 20.94
CA CYS A 321 7.73 15.05 21.58
C CYS A 321 7.90 16.50 21.11
N VAL A 322 6.90 17.34 21.31
CA VAL A 322 7.03 18.78 21.17
C VAL A 322 7.73 19.32 22.42
N GLN A 323 8.78 20.10 22.26
CA GLN A 323 9.56 20.69 23.37
C GLN A 323 9.46 22.19 23.35
N GLU A 324 9.07 22.77 24.47
CA GLU A 324 9.01 24.21 24.64
C GLU A 324 9.68 24.66 25.94
N GLU A 325 10.50 25.74 25.86
CA GLU A 325 11.07 26.39 27.07
C GLU A 325 10.00 27.17 27.80
N ARG A 326 9.97 27.03 29.11
CA ARG A 326 9.10 27.77 30.03
C ARG A 326 9.90 28.20 31.25
N VAL A 327 9.41 29.23 31.92
CA VAL A 327 9.95 29.69 33.22
C VAL A 327 8.97 29.27 34.31
N VAL A 328 9.50 28.69 35.36
CA VAL A 328 8.72 28.25 36.52
C VAL A 328 8.20 29.45 37.30
N GLY A 329 6.91 29.46 37.59
CA GLY A 329 6.23 30.49 38.37
C GLY A 329 6.64 30.52 39.87
N ASN A 330 6.22 31.57 40.59
CA ASN A 330 6.53 31.72 42.01
C ASN A 330 5.89 30.62 42.89
N ASP A 331 4.86 29.99 42.42
CA ASP A 331 4.15 28.86 43.03
C ASP A 331 4.72 27.49 42.67
N ASN A 332 5.92 27.48 42.09
CA ASN A 332 6.58 26.25 41.58
C ASN A 332 5.77 25.49 40.55
N THR A 333 4.93 26.21 39.76
CA THR A 333 4.16 25.65 38.64
C THR A 333 4.69 26.13 37.30
N VAL A 334 4.37 25.38 36.23
CA VAL A 334 4.61 25.75 34.84
C VAL A 334 3.28 25.86 34.10
N ALA A 335 2.99 27.06 33.57
CA ALA A 335 1.83 27.26 32.70
C ALA A 335 2.13 26.77 31.28
N PHE A 336 1.28 25.87 30.75
CA PHE A 336 1.42 25.30 29.42
C PHE A 336 0.06 24.96 28.82
N GLN A 337 -0.29 25.59 27.71
CA GLN A 337 -1.54 25.33 26.96
C GLN A 337 -2.81 25.29 27.85
N GLY A 338 -2.96 26.23 28.74
CA GLY A 338 -4.09 26.31 29.69
C GLY A 338 -3.98 25.39 30.90
N LEU A 339 -2.98 24.52 30.96
CA LEU A 339 -2.69 23.69 32.14
C LEU A 339 -1.75 24.41 33.11
N ARG A 340 -1.86 24.04 34.40
CA ARG A 340 -0.87 24.42 35.45
C ARG A 340 -0.21 23.13 35.95
N LEU A 341 1.04 22.91 35.51
CA LEU A 341 1.82 21.72 35.82
C LEU A 341 2.61 21.98 37.11
N GLN A 342 2.20 21.39 38.22
CA GLN A 342 2.86 21.52 39.52
C GLN A 342 4.13 20.66 39.55
N ILE A 343 5.29 21.26 39.81
CA ILE A 343 6.53 20.53 40.04
C ILE A 343 6.52 19.95 41.46
N PRO A 344 6.60 18.63 41.66
CA PRO A 344 6.61 18.02 42.99
C PRO A 344 7.89 18.37 43.73
N PRO A 345 7.91 18.24 45.06
CA PRO A 345 9.11 18.42 45.90
C PRO A 345 10.26 17.51 45.40
N SER A 346 11.47 18.03 45.36
CA SER A 346 12.65 17.30 44.94
C SER A 346 13.68 17.29 46.10
N ARG A 347 14.36 16.14 46.28
CA ARG A 347 15.47 16.02 47.25
C ARG A 347 16.70 16.82 46.82
N LEU A 348 16.85 17.13 45.54
CA LEU A 348 18.00 17.81 44.98
C LEU A 348 17.88 19.33 45.08
N ARG A 349 16.64 19.85 45.12
CA ARG A 349 16.39 21.29 45.14
C ARG A 349 15.04 21.58 45.79
N PRO A 350 14.95 22.53 46.73
CA PRO A 350 13.70 22.84 47.46
C PRO A 350 12.58 23.34 46.54
N HIS A 351 12.92 24.11 45.49
CA HIS A 351 11.98 24.60 44.46
C HIS A 351 12.73 24.96 43.18
N PHE A 352 11.98 25.08 42.07
CA PHE A 352 12.47 25.46 40.76
C PHE A 352 12.02 26.88 40.33
N VAL A 353 11.52 27.69 41.24
CA VAL A 353 11.04 29.07 40.98
C VAL A 353 12.04 29.83 40.12
N LYS A 354 11.56 30.50 39.08
CA LYS A 354 12.33 31.26 38.07
C LYS A 354 13.34 30.43 37.26
N ALA A 355 13.41 29.12 37.46
CA ALA A 355 14.25 28.26 36.61
C ALA A 355 13.66 28.15 35.21
N LYS A 356 14.53 28.05 34.19
CA LYS A 356 14.15 27.65 32.85
C LYS A 356 14.03 26.11 32.79
N VAL A 357 12.89 25.63 32.34
CA VAL A 357 12.59 24.21 32.18
C VAL A 357 12.07 23.96 30.77
N ARG A 358 12.16 22.74 30.30
CA ARG A 358 11.53 22.31 29.06
C ARG A 358 10.28 21.48 29.38
N VAL A 359 9.16 21.87 28.78
CA VAL A 359 7.94 21.08 28.80
C VAL A 359 7.96 20.20 27.55
N HIS A 360 7.83 18.90 27.72
CA HIS A 360 7.66 17.91 26.68
C HIS A 360 6.19 17.57 26.59
N GLN A 361 5.60 17.67 25.39
CA GLN A 361 4.25 17.23 25.09
C GLN A 361 4.33 16.05 24.11
N TYR A 362 3.81 14.91 24.53
CA TYR A 362 3.85 13.68 23.76
C TYR A 362 2.61 13.52 22.86
N TYR A 363 2.69 12.66 21.88
CA TYR A 363 1.62 12.39 20.90
C TYR A 363 0.39 11.69 21.52
N ASP A 364 0.51 11.15 22.72
CA ASP A 364 -0.59 10.55 23.49
C ASP A 364 -1.30 11.57 24.41
N GLY A 365 -0.90 12.83 24.34
CA GLY A 365 -1.43 13.91 25.15
C GLY A 365 -0.81 14.04 26.54
N THR A 366 0.11 13.18 26.94
CA THR A 366 0.82 13.28 28.21
C THR A 366 1.91 14.37 28.14
N HIS A 367 2.40 14.80 29.32
CA HIS A 367 3.42 15.84 29.42
C HIS A 367 4.54 15.43 30.37
N ALA A 368 5.71 16.04 30.23
CA ALA A 368 6.79 15.97 31.23
C ALA A 368 7.50 17.31 31.34
N ILE A 369 8.06 17.57 32.51
CA ILE A 369 8.91 18.74 32.73
C ILE A 369 10.35 18.27 32.93
N PHE A 370 11.27 18.88 32.20
CA PHE A 370 12.70 18.62 32.29
C PHE A 370 13.47 19.86 32.71
N HIS A 371 14.41 19.69 33.65
CA HIS A 371 15.43 20.68 33.97
C HIS A 371 16.80 20.11 33.58
N GLY A 372 17.39 20.67 32.52
CA GLY A 372 18.54 20.03 31.89
C GLY A 372 18.18 18.61 31.39
N PRO A 373 18.96 17.58 31.72
CA PRO A 373 18.68 16.19 31.37
C PRO A 373 17.69 15.51 32.33
N GLN A 374 17.37 16.14 33.47
CA GLN A 374 16.57 15.51 34.53
C GLN A 374 15.08 15.69 34.27
N CYS A 375 14.31 14.61 34.22
CA CYS A 375 12.86 14.64 34.28
C CYS A 375 12.42 14.96 35.72
N LEU A 376 11.69 16.04 35.91
CA LEU A 376 11.18 16.48 37.21
C LEU A 376 9.85 15.81 37.55
N ALA A 377 8.96 15.68 36.58
CA ALA A 377 7.68 15.02 36.74
C ALA A 377 7.06 14.69 35.36
N ARG A 378 6.18 13.69 35.35
CA ARG A 378 5.31 13.34 34.22
C ARG A 378 3.85 13.59 34.58
N TYR A 379 3.04 13.96 33.60
CA TYR A 379 1.65 14.41 33.81
C TYR A 379 0.78 13.73 32.76
N ASN A 380 -0.46 13.41 33.13
CA ASN A 380 -1.46 12.99 32.16
C ASN A 380 -1.95 14.18 31.31
N ALA A 381 -2.85 13.93 30.36
CA ALA A 381 -3.41 14.96 29.48
C ALA A 381 -4.12 16.10 30.21
N ASN A 382 -4.58 15.90 31.44
CA ASN A 382 -5.24 16.90 32.27
C ASN A 382 -4.27 17.66 33.22
N GLY A 383 -2.96 17.46 33.07
CA GLY A 383 -1.92 18.13 33.87
C GLY A 383 -1.79 17.56 35.30
N ARG A 384 -2.37 16.41 35.63
CA ARG A 384 -2.17 15.76 36.92
C ARG A 384 -0.89 14.91 36.89
N VAL A 385 -0.12 15.00 37.98
CA VAL A 385 1.12 14.20 38.11
C VAL A 385 0.82 12.69 38.02
N ILE A 386 1.59 12.01 37.20
CA ILE A 386 1.62 10.54 37.15
C ILE A 386 2.67 10.13 38.17
N GLU A 387 2.26 9.51 39.31
CA GLU A 387 3.18 8.94 40.26
C GLU A 387 3.92 7.77 39.62
N GLU A 388 5.18 7.96 39.26
CA GLU A 388 6.08 6.84 38.98
C GLU A 388 6.30 6.10 40.30
N THR A 389 5.83 4.87 40.39
CA THR A 389 6.26 3.94 41.43
C THR A 389 7.77 3.68 41.20
N VAL A 390 8.62 4.48 41.83
CA VAL A 390 10.06 4.27 41.83
C VAL A 390 10.32 2.95 42.55
N LYS A 391 10.41 1.86 41.81
CA LYS A 391 10.99 0.62 42.32
C LYS A 391 12.49 0.89 42.53
N TRP A 392 12.84 1.23 43.74
CA TRP A 392 14.23 1.21 44.18
C TRP A 392 14.65 -0.26 44.10
N ALA A 393 15.54 -0.60 43.16
CA ALA A 393 16.31 -1.82 43.27
C ALA A 393 17.21 -1.65 44.53
N ALA A 394 16.99 -2.50 45.51
CA ALA A 394 17.79 -2.62 46.71
C ALA A 394 19.18 -3.21 46.39
#